data_ec7330ce7306122565eb6dcfd04b14d8
#
_entry.id   ec7330ce7306122565eb6dcfd04b14d8
#
_cell.length_a   1.000
_cell.length_b   1.000
_cell.length_c   1.000
_cell.angle_alpha   90.00
_cell.angle_beta   90.00
_cell.angle_gamma   90.00
#
_symmetry.space_group_name_H-M   'P 1'
#
loop_
_entity.id
_entity.type
_entity.pdbx_description
1 polymer ?
#
loop_
_entity_poly.entity_id
_entity_poly.type
_entity_poly.pdbx_seq_one_letter_code
_entity_poly.pdbx_strand_id
1 'polypeptide(L)'
;MTSWSAPPLLITGGYKTVQEEDQFIRSFLGGSGFIDCGGGAFPEQPEGRSPEMDAVAAFVLSLRPRPNPHFAKGRPRGKIRESAVRGKALFYSPRVRCSRCHSGPHLTRWGAAGKNKPADVGTGLRADVPSLRNCWETAPYLHDGRSRTLRDVLTTHNPDNKHGRTRDLSEQDITDLVHFLLAPTPKDK
;
A
#
# COMPACT_ATOMS: atom_id res chain seq x y z
N MET A 1 8.87 -14.10 -10.90
CA MET A 1 7.44 -13.82 -10.87
C MET A 1 7.18 -12.94 -9.66
N THR A 2 7.03 -11.65 -9.87
CA THR A 2 6.61 -10.72 -8.83
C THR A 2 5.11 -10.78 -8.83
N SER A 3 4.54 -11.65 -7.99
CA SER A 3 3.11 -11.56 -7.73
C SER A 3 2.82 -10.19 -7.13
N TRP A 4 2.20 -9.34 -7.89
CA TRP A 4 1.22 -8.47 -7.33
C TRP A 4 0.13 -9.41 -6.77
N SER A 5 0.29 -9.85 -5.53
CA SER A 5 -0.87 -10.29 -4.81
C SER A 5 -1.71 -9.03 -4.71
N ALA A 6 -2.82 -9.02 -5.42
CA ALA A 6 -3.72 -7.90 -5.42
C ALA A 6 -4.02 -7.53 -3.96
N PRO A 7 -3.70 -6.31 -3.53
CA PRO A 7 -4.19 -5.86 -2.23
C PRO A 7 -5.71 -5.87 -2.31
N PRO A 8 -6.37 -5.99 -1.17
CA PRO A 8 -7.81 -5.78 -1.13
C PRO A 8 -8.11 -4.43 -1.77
N LEU A 9 -8.97 -4.46 -2.78
CA LEU A 9 -9.12 -3.40 -3.76
C LEU A 9 -9.96 -2.21 -3.27
N LEU A 10 -10.51 -2.26 -2.07
CA LEU A 10 -11.11 -1.11 -1.42
C LEU A 10 -10.19 -0.55 -0.34
N ILE A 11 -10.32 0.74 -0.08
CA ILE A 11 -9.60 1.44 0.99
C ILE A 11 -9.78 0.79 2.36
N THR A 12 -10.85 0.00 2.54
CA THR A 12 -11.13 -0.78 3.75
C THR A 12 -10.66 -2.23 3.65
N GLY A 13 -10.15 -2.67 2.50
CA GLY A 13 -9.69 -4.04 2.28
C GLY A 13 -10.80 -5.07 2.12
N GLY A 14 -11.94 -4.68 1.54
CA GLY A 14 -13.14 -5.50 1.46
C GLY A 14 -13.11 -6.64 0.43
N TYR A 15 -12.36 -6.49 -0.66
CA TYR A 15 -12.35 -7.45 -1.76
C TYR A 15 -10.98 -8.11 -1.96
N LYS A 16 -10.97 -9.36 -2.40
CA LYS A 16 -9.76 -10.18 -2.58
C LYS A 16 -9.29 -10.23 -4.02
N THR A 17 -10.22 -10.12 -4.97
CA THR A 17 -9.94 -10.20 -6.41
C THR A 17 -10.51 -9.00 -7.14
N VAL A 18 -10.01 -8.76 -8.37
CA VAL A 18 -10.52 -7.68 -9.23
C VAL A 18 -11.99 -7.93 -9.60
N GLN A 19 -12.36 -9.20 -9.79
CA GLN A 19 -13.73 -9.55 -10.13
C GLN A 19 -14.72 -9.27 -8.98
N GLU A 20 -14.27 -9.37 -7.74
CA GLU A 20 -15.11 -9.01 -6.58
C GLU A 20 -15.47 -7.52 -6.52
N GLU A 21 -14.72 -6.63 -7.21
CA GLU A 21 -15.07 -5.21 -7.34
C GLU A 21 -16.40 -4.99 -8.08
N ASP A 22 -16.85 -5.95 -8.88
CA ASP A 22 -18.16 -5.90 -9.51
C ASP A 22 -19.30 -5.83 -8.48
N GLN A 23 -19.09 -6.45 -7.30
CA GLN A 23 -20.04 -6.34 -6.19
C GLN A 23 -20.14 -4.90 -5.66
N PHE A 24 -19.02 -4.16 -5.66
CA PHE A 24 -19.04 -2.74 -5.28
C PHE A 24 -19.80 -1.88 -6.30
N ILE A 25 -19.63 -2.15 -7.59
CA ILE A 25 -20.38 -1.47 -8.66
C ILE A 25 -21.89 -1.66 -8.44
N ARG A 26 -22.32 -2.87 -8.09
CA ARG A 26 -23.73 -3.19 -7.83
C ARG A 26 -24.26 -2.56 -6.55
N SER A 27 -23.55 -2.77 -5.46
CA SER A 27 -24.05 -2.46 -4.11
C SER A 27 -23.91 -1.00 -3.74
N PHE A 28 -22.91 -0.31 -4.27
CA PHE A 28 -22.57 1.05 -3.87
C PHE A 28 -22.78 2.08 -4.99
N LEU A 29 -22.38 1.76 -6.21
CA LEU A 29 -22.53 2.68 -7.33
C LEU A 29 -23.90 2.56 -8.04
N GLY A 30 -24.73 1.57 -7.66
CA GLY A 30 -26.06 1.37 -8.23
C GLY A 30 -26.04 0.84 -9.66
N GLY A 31 -24.90 0.32 -10.14
CA GLY A 31 -24.78 -0.30 -11.45
C GLY A 31 -25.31 -1.72 -11.50
N SER A 32 -25.54 -2.24 -12.71
CA SER A 32 -25.90 -3.66 -12.91
C SER A 32 -24.73 -4.63 -12.72
N GLY A 33 -23.48 -4.12 -12.79
CA GLY A 33 -22.28 -4.93 -12.82
C GLY A 33 -22.08 -5.67 -14.13
N PHE A 34 -21.04 -6.47 -14.20
CA PHE A 34 -20.64 -7.25 -15.39
C PHE A 34 -20.86 -8.76 -15.18
N ILE A 35 -20.91 -9.22 -13.91
CA ILE A 35 -21.10 -10.63 -13.58
C ILE A 35 -22.60 -10.91 -13.42
N ASP A 36 -23.14 -11.81 -14.25
CA ASP A 36 -24.54 -12.20 -14.10
C ASP A 36 -24.72 -13.05 -12.84
N CYS A 37 -25.55 -12.56 -11.93
CA CYS A 37 -25.91 -13.24 -10.68
C CYS A 37 -27.27 -13.92 -10.75
N GLY A 38 -27.99 -13.88 -11.90
CA GLY A 38 -29.30 -14.49 -12.07
C GLY A 38 -30.35 -14.04 -11.03
N GLY A 39 -30.18 -12.83 -10.45
CA GLY A 39 -31.01 -12.31 -9.36
C GLY A 39 -30.66 -12.88 -7.97
N GLY A 40 -29.62 -13.72 -7.86
CA GLY A 40 -29.15 -14.29 -6.61
C GLY A 40 -27.98 -13.51 -5.96
N ALA A 41 -27.35 -14.16 -5.00
CA ALA A 41 -26.16 -13.62 -4.33
C ALA A 41 -24.96 -13.56 -5.28
N PHE A 42 -24.02 -12.65 -5.00
CA PHE A 42 -22.76 -12.57 -5.73
C PHE A 42 -21.97 -13.88 -5.55
N PRO A 43 -21.40 -14.46 -6.62
CA PRO A 43 -20.74 -15.76 -6.55
C PRO A 43 -19.48 -15.73 -5.70
N GLU A 44 -19.20 -16.79 -4.95
CA GLU A 44 -17.95 -16.95 -4.18
C GLU A 44 -16.70 -17.03 -5.06
N GLN A 45 -16.86 -17.51 -6.30
CA GLN A 45 -15.82 -17.61 -7.32
C GLN A 45 -16.27 -16.84 -8.55
N PRO A 46 -15.93 -15.53 -8.62
CA PRO A 46 -16.38 -14.67 -9.72
C PRO A 46 -15.52 -14.78 -10.98
N GLU A 47 -14.36 -15.42 -10.91
CA GLU A 47 -13.44 -15.62 -12.03
C GLU A 47 -14.08 -16.52 -13.11
N GLY A 48 -13.92 -16.14 -14.38
CA GLY A 48 -14.49 -16.86 -15.52
C GLY A 48 -15.99 -16.64 -15.75
N ARG A 49 -16.63 -15.76 -14.96
CA ARG A 49 -18.08 -15.47 -15.10
C ARG A 49 -18.38 -14.26 -15.97
N SER A 50 -17.41 -13.38 -16.18
CA SER A 50 -17.51 -12.24 -17.08
C SER A 50 -16.20 -12.08 -17.83
N PRO A 51 -16.20 -12.25 -19.16
CA PRO A 51 -15.00 -12.00 -19.97
C PRO A 51 -14.45 -10.57 -19.81
N GLU A 52 -15.33 -9.59 -19.60
CA GLU A 52 -14.95 -8.20 -19.40
C GLU A 52 -14.20 -8.02 -18.08
N MET A 53 -14.70 -8.58 -16.98
CA MET A 53 -14.04 -8.51 -15.67
C MET A 53 -12.75 -9.32 -15.65
N ASP A 54 -12.70 -10.45 -16.32
CA ASP A 54 -11.48 -11.24 -16.46
C ASP A 54 -10.43 -10.49 -17.30
N ALA A 55 -10.84 -9.77 -18.34
CA ALA A 55 -9.95 -8.90 -19.12
C ALA A 55 -9.41 -7.73 -18.27
N VAL A 56 -10.24 -7.09 -17.44
CA VAL A 56 -9.80 -6.07 -16.48
C VAL A 56 -8.81 -6.65 -15.49
N ALA A 57 -9.10 -7.81 -14.93
CA ALA A 57 -8.19 -8.49 -14.02
C ALA A 57 -6.84 -8.83 -14.69
N ALA A 58 -6.88 -9.37 -15.91
CA ALA A 58 -5.67 -9.64 -16.68
C ALA A 58 -4.86 -8.38 -16.96
N PHE A 59 -5.52 -7.27 -17.31
CA PHE A 59 -4.86 -5.98 -17.50
C PHE A 59 -4.20 -5.49 -16.21
N VAL A 60 -4.92 -5.43 -15.09
CA VAL A 60 -4.38 -4.99 -13.79
C VAL A 60 -3.18 -5.85 -13.38
N LEU A 61 -3.27 -7.18 -13.54
CA LEU A 61 -2.18 -8.10 -13.23
C LEU A 61 -0.98 -7.97 -14.19
N SER A 62 -1.19 -7.45 -15.40
CA SER A 62 -0.12 -7.21 -16.37
C SER A 62 0.69 -5.96 -16.08
N LEU A 63 0.16 -5.02 -15.28
CA LEU A 63 0.84 -3.77 -14.96
C LEU A 63 2.21 -4.05 -14.32
N ARG A 64 3.19 -3.27 -14.72
CA ARG A 64 4.54 -3.33 -14.17
C ARG A 64 4.89 -2.00 -13.52
N PRO A 65 5.55 -2.02 -12.35
CA PRO A 65 6.05 -0.80 -11.73
C PRO A 65 6.99 -0.06 -12.68
N ARG A 66 6.88 1.26 -12.74
CA ARG A 66 7.85 2.08 -13.44
C ARG A 66 9.23 2.00 -12.75
N PRO A 67 10.33 2.16 -13.48
CA PRO A 67 11.65 2.24 -12.88
C PRO A 67 11.72 3.38 -11.87
N ASN A 68 12.13 3.09 -10.65
CA ASN A 68 12.26 4.10 -9.61
C ASN A 68 13.43 5.05 -9.93
N PRO A 69 13.21 6.37 -10.06
CA PRO A 69 14.26 7.34 -10.41
C PRO A 69 15.33 7.50 -9.31
N HIS A 70 15.00 7.13 -8.07
CA HIS A 70 15.96 7.16 -6.96
C HIS A 70 16.95 5.98 -7.00
N PHE A 71 16.76 5.04 -7.94
CA PHE A 71 17.63 3.87 -8.12
C PHE A 71 18.35 3.91 -9.46
N ALA A 72 19.65 3.54 -9.45
CA ALA A 72 20.36 3.15 -10.65
C ALA A 72 20.56 1.63 -10.63
N LYS A 73 20.12 0.92 -11.68
CA LYS A 73 20.23 -0.55 -11.78
C LYS A 73 19.75 -1.27 -10.52
N GLY A 74 18.61 -0.83 -9.96
CA GLY A 74 18.00 -1.44 -8.76
C GLY A 74 18.66 -1.04 -7.43
N ARG A 75 19.54 -0.07 -7.41
CA ARG A 75 20.21 0.41 -6.18
C ARG A 75 20.04 1.93 -6.00
N PRO A 76 19.87 2.43 -4.77
CA PRO A 76 19.85 3.87 -4.50
C PRO A 76 21.17 4.53 -4.92
N ARG A 77 21.11 5.78 -5.38
CA ARG A 77 22.30 6.54 -5.79
C ARG A 77 22.88 7.35 -4.64
N GLY A 78 24.22 7.38 -4.54
CA GLY A 78 24.99 8.29 -3.71
C GLY A 78 24.54 8.34 -2.25
N LYS A 79 24.45 9.54 -1.67
CA LYS A 79 24.08 9.79 -0.27
C LYS A 79 22.71 9.23 0.12
N ILE A 80 21.77 9.07 -0.84
CA ILE A 80 20.47 8.45 -0.58
C ILE A 80 20.62 7.00 -0.14
N ARG A 81 21.62 6.29 -0.67
CA ARG A 81 21.84 4.87 -0.31
C ARG A 81 22.16 4.70 1.18
N GLU A 82 23.12 5.45 1.70
CA GLU A 82 23.54 5.34 3.10
C GLU A 82 22.40 5.74 4.04
N SER A 83 21.74 6.83 3.72
CA SER A 83 20.57 7.33 4.42
C SER A 83 19.44 6.30 4.41
N ALA A 84 19.12 5.70 3.26
CA ALA A 84 18.10 4.66 3.14
C ALA A 84 18.44 3.40 3.96
N VAL A 85 19.72 3.02 4.07
CA VAL A 85 20.16 1.91 4.93
C VAL A 85 19.89 2.20 6.40
N ARG A 86 20.22 3.42 6.88
CA ARG A 86 19.89 3.84 8.25
C ARG A 86 18.38 3.90 8.44
N GLY A 87 17.65 4.47 7.48
CA GLY A 87 16.19 4.53 7.49
C GLY A 87 15.54 3.16 7.54
N LYS A 88 16.10 2.16 6.82
CA LYS A 88 15.64 0.76 6.90
C LYS A 88 15.81 0.22 8.31
N ALA A 89 16.98 0.37 8.91
CA ALA A 89 17.23 -0.08 10.28
C ALA A 89 16.25 0.58 11.26
N LEU A 90 16.01 1.89 11.11
CA LEU A 90 15.06 2.62 11.93
C LEU A 90 13.62 2.14 11.71
N PHE A 91 13.19 1.94 10.48
CA PHE A 91 11.85 1.47 10.11
C PHE A 91 11.48 0.13 10.77
N TYR A 92 12.44 -0.79 10.84
CA TYR A 92 12.24 -2.10 11.47
C TYR A 92 12.49 -2.09 12.98
N SER A 93 12.97 -0.99 13.53
CA SER A 93 13.24 -0.89 14.97
C SER A 93 11.93 -0.83 15.79
N PRO A 94 11.93 -1.36 17.02
CA PRO A 94 10.80 -1.22 17.94
C PRO A 94 10.56 0.23 18.37
N ARG A 95 11.52 1.13 18.15
CA ARG A 95 11.43 2.56 18.48
C ARG A 95 10.31 3.23 17.71
N VAL A 96 10.25 3.04 16.37
CA VAL A 96 9.31 3.75 15.50
C VAL A 96 8.04 2.96 15.15
N ARG A 97 8.06 1.65 15.25
CA ARG A 97 6.91 0.73 15.06
C ARG A 97 6.30 0.70 13.65
N CYS A 98 6.97 1.20 12.62
CA CYS A 98 6.46 1.18 11.25
C CYS A 98 6.18 -0.24 10.75
N SER A 99 7.13 -1.16 11.00
CA SER A 99 7.05 -2.56 10.59
C SER A 99 5.93 -3.37 11.27
N ARG A 100 5.26 -2.83 12.29
CA ARG A 100 4.07 -3.48 12.88
C ARG A 100 2.89 -3.56 11.92
N CYS A 101 2.78 -2.56 11.05
CA CYS A 101 1.73 -2.47 10.04
C CYS A 101 2.28 -2.71 8.64
N HIS A 102 3.45 -2.18 8.34
CA HIS A 102 4.10 -2.30 7.04
C HIS A 102 5.17 -3.41 7.10
N SER A 103 4.75 -4.65 6.94
CA SER A 103 5.61 -5.83 7.06
C SER A 103 5.57 -6.73 5.83
N GLY A 104 6.40 -7.77 5.82
CA GLY A 104 6.47 -8.72 4.73
C GLY A 104 7.05 -8.16 3.43
N PRO A 105 7.02 -8.93 2.35
CA PRO A 105 7.68 -8.57 1.09
C PRO A 105 7.02 -7.39 0.36
N HIS A 106 5.80 -7.06 0.71
CA HIS A 106 5.04 -5.95 0.11
C HIS A 106 4.95 -4.73 1.04
N LEU A 107 5.56 -4.79 2.24
CA LEU A 107 5.49 -3.72 3.24
C LEU A 107 4.03 -3.31 3.51
N THR A 108 3.18 -4.28 3.70
CA THR A 108 1.77 -4.13 4.10
C THR A 108 1.39 -5.23 5.06
N ARG A 109 0.35 -5.00 5.85
CA ARG A 109 -0.18 -6.00 6.79
C ARG A 109 -1.04 -7.07 6.09
N TRP A 110 -0.90 -7.26 4.82
CA TRP A 110 -1.63 -8.31 4.13
C TRP A 110 -1.20 -9.67 4.69
N GLY A 111 -1.98 -10.18 5.63
CA GLY A 111 -1.68 -11.41 6.33
C GLY A 111 -2.24 -12.62 5.61
N ALA A 112 -1.48 -13.70 5.60
CA ALA A 112 -2.03 -15.05 5.46
C ALA A 112 -3.29 -15.16 6.34
N ALA A 113 -4.42 -15.56 5.75
CA ALA A 113 -5.71 -15.76 6.40
C ALA A 113 -6.69 -14.57 6.49
N GLY A 114 -6.67 -13.63 5.54
CA GLY A 114 -7.78 -12.66 5.40
C GLY A 114 -8.01 -11.74 6.62
N LYS A 115 -7.01 -11.59 7.47
CA LYS A 115 -7.08 -10.73 8.67
C LYS A 115 -6.42 -9.39 8.41
N ASN A 116 -6.85 -8.74 7.33
CA ASN A 116 -6.54 -7.35 7.19
C ASN A 116 -7.25 -6.58 8.31
N LYS A 117 -6.48 -5.89 9.14
CA LYS A 117 -7.04 -5.04 10.19
C LYS A 117 -6.83 -3.59 9.80
N PRO A 118 -7.84 -2.94 9.24
CA PRO A 118 -7.76 -1.52 8.96
C PRO A 118 -7.30 -0.74 10.19
N ALA A 119 -6.45 0.25 9.98
CA ALA A 119 -5.89 1.10 11.02
C ALA A 119 -6.31 2.54 10.82
N ASP A 120 -6.63 3.23 11.91
CA ASP A 120 -6.73 4.68 11.92
C ASP A 120 -5.37 5.25 12.33
N VAL A 121 -4.78 5.99 11.42
CA VAL A 121 -3.48 6.65 11.60
C VAL A 121 -3.63 8.13 11.99
N GLY A 122 -4.75 8.49 12.58
CA GLY A 122 -5.04 9.87 13.01
C GLY A 122 -5.79 10.67 11.94
N THR A 123 -6.34 10.00 10.94
CA THR A 123 -7.09 10.64 9.84
C THR A 123 -8.61 10.56 10.04
N GLY A 124 -9.08 9.87 11.09
CA GLY A 124 -10.49 9.68 11.37
C GLY A 124 -11.13 8.53 10.56
N LEU A 125 -10.37 7.91 9.64
CA LEU A 125 -10.81 6.74 8.87
C LEU A 125 -9.93 5.54 9.20
N ARG A 126 -10.58 4.41 9.46
CA ARG A 126 -9.89 3.12 9.49
C ARG A 126 -9.72 2.61 8.06
N ALA A 127 -8.52 2.75 7.55
CA ALA A 127 -8.16 2.34 6.20
C ALA A 127 -7.29 1.09 6.21
N ASP A 128 -7.30 0.37 5.09
CA ASP A 128 -6.36 -0.70 4.84
C ASP A 128 -4.92 -0.16 4.89
N VAL A 129 -3.99 -1.03 5.29
CA VAL A 129 -2.57 -0.66 5.32
C VAL A 129 -2.00 -0.78 3.90
N PRO A 130 -1.71 0.34 3.24
CA PRO A 130 -1.23 0.30 1.86
C PRO A 130 0.17 -0.30 1.78
N SER A 131 0.48 -0.91 0.63
CA SER A 131 1.86 -1.28 0.31
C SER A 131 2.74 -0.04 0.22
N LEU A 132 3.93 -0.08 0.83
CA LEU A 132 4.92 0.98 0.67
C LEU A 132 5.84 0.79 -0.55
N ARG A 133 5.55 -0.21 -1.39
CA ARG A 133 6.23 -0.36 -2.67
C ARG A 133 5.82 0.77 -3.61
N ASN A 134 6.81 1.38 -4.25
CA ASN A 134 6.60 2.48 -5.20
C ASN A 134 5.89 3.69 -4.62
N CYS A 135 5.90 3.89 -3.30
CA CYS A 135 5.27 5.06 -2.70
C CYS A 135 5.87 6.40 -3.19
N TRP A 136 7.04 6.38 -3.81
CA TRP A 136 7.61 7.55 -4.51
C TRP A 136 6.73 8.08 -5.64
N GLU A 137 5.82 7.25 -6.15
CA GLU A 137 4.95 7.51 -7.31
C GLU A 137 3.52 7.90 -6.93
N THR A 138 3.16 7.76 -5.64
CA THR A 138 1.76 7.79 -5.19
C THR A 138 1.37 9.03 -4.39
N ALA A 139 2.18 10.10 -4.45
CA ALA A 139 1.77 11.37 -3.87
C ALA A 139 0.50 11.92 -4.58
N PRO A 140 -0.40 12.63 -3.86
CA PRO A 140 -0.37 12.92 -2.43
C PRO A 140 -0.73 11.71 -1.56
N TYR A 141 -0.28 11.72 -0.29
CA TYR A 141 -0.41 10.60 0.65
C TYR A 141 -1.58 10.76 1.62
N LEU A 142 -1.83 9.67 2.36
CA LEU A 142 -3.00 9.44 3.20
C LEU A 142 -4.29 9.28 2.34
N HIS A 143 -5.36 8.76 2.96
CA HIS A 143 -6.57 8.39 2.21
C HIS A 143 -7.28 9.58 1.56
N ASP A 144 -7.04 10.79 2.05
CA ASP A 144 -7.65 12.04 1.58
C ASP A 144 -6.66 12.97 0.85
N GLY A 145 -5.42 12.50 0.63
CA GLY A 145 -4.40 13.26 -0.07
C GLY A 145 -3.87 14.49 0.68
N ARG A 146 -4.17 14.66 1.98
CA ARG A 146 -3.77 15.84 2.76
C ARG A 146 -2.27 16.00 2.89
N SER A 147 -1.50 14.96 2.71
CA SER A 147 -0.05 14.97 2.86
C SER A 147 0.63 15.00 1.49
N ARG A 148 1.31 16.08 1.18
CA ARG A 148 1.99 16.24 -0.11
C ARG A 148 3.29 15.47 -0.22
N THR A 149 3.96 15.26 0.90
CA THR A 149 5.27 14.59 0.95
C THR A 149 5.28 13.47 1.99
N LEU A 150 6.19 12.50 1.82
CA LEU A 150 6.43 11.47 2.84
C LEU A 150 6.90 12.08 4.17
N ARG A 151 7.62 13.21 4.12
CA ARG A 151 7.99 13.93 5.32
C ARG A 151 6.77 14.42 6.09
N ASP A 152 5.79 15.01 5.40
CA ASP A 152 4.57 15.51 6.04
C ASP A 152 3.77 14.39 6.69
N VAL A 153 3.75 13.19 6.08
CA VAL A 153 3.15 11.98 6.69
C VAL A 153 3.79 11.66 8.03
N LEU A 154 5.12 11.79 8.12
CA LEU A 154 5.89 11.42 9.32
C LEU A 154 5.93 12.53 10.38
N THR A 155 5.63 13.76 10.02
CA THR A 155 5.75 14.94 10.89
C THR A 155 4.41 15.65 11.07
N THR A 156 4.05 16.54 10.16
CA THR A 156 2.88 17.42 10.23
C THR A 156 1.58 16.65 10.45
N HIS A 157 1.43 15.48 9.82
CA HIS A 157 0.23 14.66 9.91
C HIS A 157 0.34 13.50 10.90
N ASN A 158 1.38 13.51 11.76
CA ASN A 158 1.57 12.52 12.83
C ASN A 158 1.93 13.15 14.20
N PRO A 159 1.28 14.21 14.65
CA PRO A 159 1.64 14.88 15.89
C PRO A 159 1.47 14.01 17.14
N ASP A 160 0.54 13.05 17.09
CA ASP A 160 0.17 12.19 18.21
C ASP A 160 0.78 10.78 18.13
N ASN A 161 1.74 10.56 17.24
CA ASN A 161 2.35 9.23 17.04
C ASN A 161 1.34 8.11 16.69
N LYS A 162 0.23 8.44 16.04
CA LYS A 162 -0.76 7.46 15.59
C LYS A 162 -0.32 6.70 14.35
N HIS A 163 0.55 7.30 13.53
CA HIS A 163 1.16 6.68 12.35
C HIS A 163 2.65 6.35 12.58
N GLY A 164 2.90 5.44 13.51
CA GLY A 164 4.26 5.18 14.00
C GLY A 164 4.73 6.24 14.99
N ARG A 165 5.85 5.99 15.65
CA ARG A 165 6.42 6.91 16.66
C ARG A 165 7.52 7.77 16.02
N THR A 166 7.16 8.93 15.52
CA THR A 166 8.08 9.80 14.78
C THR A 166 8.30 11.16 15.42
N ARG A 167 7.49 11.55 16.41
CA ARG A 167 7.53 12.87 17.04
C ARG A 167 8.90 13.24 17.63
N ASP A 168 9.56 12.23 18.24
CA ASP A 168 10.84 12.44 18.94
C ASP A 168 12.05 12.02 18.09
N LEU A 169 11.86 11.95 16.77
CA LEU A 169 12.94 11.68 15.83
C LEU A 169 13.67 12.97 15.47
N SER A 170 14.98 12.83 15.27
CA SER A 170 15.77 13.93 14.71
C SER A 170 15.42 14.18 13.24
N GLU A 171 15.76 15.36 12.75
CA GLU A 171 15.63 15.70 11.32
C GLU A 171 16.38 14.72 10.42
N GLN A 172 17.51 14.19 10.90
CA GLN A 172 18.26 13.17 10.20
C GLN A 172 17.52 11.83 10.18
N ASP A 173 16.91 11.40 11.29
CA ASP A 173 16.10 10.17 11.36
C ASP A 173 14.92 10.26 10.38
N ILE A 174 14.22 11.40 10.34
CA ILE A 174 13.11 11.62 9.40
C ILE A 174 13.61 11.57 7.96
N THR A 175 14.75 12.21 7.66
CA THR A 175 15.34 12.16 6.33
C THR A 175 15.73 10.73 5.93
N ASP A 176 16.31 9.97 6.83
CA ASP A 176 16.70 8.59 6.62
C ASP A 176 15.47 7.71 6.35
N LEU A 177 14.39 7.88 7.12
CA LEU A 177 13.12 7.18 6.86
C LEU A 177 12.53 7.54 5.49
N VAL A 178 12.51 8.83 5.13
CA VAL A 178 12.01 9.27 3.82
C VAL A 178 12.83 8.63 2.70
N HIS A 179 14.15 8.62 2.79
CA HIS A 179 15.00 8.00 1.78
C HIS A 179 14.76 6.48 1.69
N PHE A 180 14.53 5.80 2.80
CA PHE A 180 14.13 4.39 2.77
C PHE A 180 12.77 4.20 2.09
N LEU A 181 11.78 5.03 2.42
CA LEU A 181 10.44 4.95 1.83
C LEU A 181 10.43 5.28 0.33
N LEU A 182 11.26 6.21 -0.11
CA LEU A 182 11.44 6.48 -1.55
C LEU A 182 12.07 5.29 -2.28
N ALA A 183 12.78 4.45 -1.56
CA ALA A 183 13.60 3.40 -2.11
C ALA A 183 13.45 2.06 -1.37
N PRO A 184 12.22 1.61 -1.00
CA PRO A 184 12.08 0.35 -0.31
C PRO A 184 12.47 -0.80 -1.24
N THR A 185 13.60 -1.43 -0.96
CA THR A 185 14.01 -2.62 -1.69
C THR A 185 13.33 -3.84 -1.12
N PRO A 186 12.72 -4.67 -1.95
CA PRO A 186 12.06 -5.88 -1.48
C PRO A 186 13.01 -6.98 -1.01
N LYS A 187 14.27 -6.92 -1.39
CA LYS A 187 15.26 -7.94 -1.02
C LYS A 187 16.68 -7.34 -1.11
N ASP A 188 17.34 -7.23 0.03
CA ASP A 188 18.76 -7.50 0.08
C ASP A 188 18.89 -9.03 0.00
N LYS A 189 19.24 -9.55 -1.18
CA LYS A 189 19.86 -10.84 -1.32
C LYS A 189 21.33 -10.67 -1.11
#